data_69b6d63097977969859c909a9db942ad
#
_entry.id   69b6d63097977969859c909a9db942ad
#
_cell.length_a   1.000
_cell.length_b   1.000
_cell.length_c   1.000
_cell.angle_alpha   90.00
_cell.angle_beta   90.00
_cell.angle_gamma   90.00
#
_symmetry.space_group_name_H-M   'P 1'
#
loop_
_entity.id
_entity.type
_entity.pdbx_description
1 polymer ?
#
loop_
_entity_poly.entity_id
_entity_poly.type
_entity_poly.pdbx_seq_one_letter_code
_entity_poly.pdbx_strand_id
1 'polypeptide(L)'
;KLSCETNLVIKLHNFSWYQDRYKYQSEKMIELADNNKNIFLASHNDYNIIPYYSIADLLISDISSTMFEYLYLNRPIIMAECFELRLKHKILKQRFIKRMDLKRMEGIDFAMKVNDPEDLISLTYHGLEHPEDLESERLSAQKEYLFKVDGKASSRIVDAIESKLSGAQN
;
A
#
# COMPACT_ATOMS: atom_id res chain seq x y z
N LYS A 1 0.79 10.12 -18.58
CA LYS A 1 1.73 9.13 -19.14
C LYS A 1 3.04 9.28 -18.40
N LEU A 2 3.44 8.27 -17.60
CA LEU A 2 4.79 8.21 -17.05
C LEU A 2 5.79 8.18 -18.22
N SER A 3 6.96 8.80 -18.05
CA SER A 3 7.99 8.77 -19.09
C SER A 3 8.50 7.35 -19.32
N CYS A 4 9.14 7.10 -20.46
CA CYS A 4 9.76 5.81 -20.75
C CYS A 4 10.92 5.43 -19.79
N GLU A 5 11.35 6.35 -18.94
CA GLU A 5 12.40 6.14 -17.94
C GLU A 5 11.86 5.56 -16.62
N THR A 6 10.54 5.51 -16.44
CA THR A 6 9.90 5.02 -15.22
C THR A 6 9.25 3.67 -15.47
N ASN A 7 9.56 2.68 -14.65
CA ASN A 7 8.91 1.37 -14.68
C ASN A 7 7.76 1.32 -13.66
N LEU A 8 6.66 0.72 -14.07
CA LEU A 8 5.49 0.53 -13.21
C LEU A 8 5.28 -0.97 -12.93
N VAL A 9 5.30 -1.35 -11.67
CA VAL A 9 4.88 -2.69 -11.23
C VAL A 9 3.47 -2.60 -10.66
N ILE A 10 2.56 -3.37 -11.24
CA ILE A 10 1.17 -3.44 -10.78
C ILE A 10 0.96 -4.78 -10.06
N LYS A 11 0.56 -4.71 -8.79
CA LYS A 11 0.18 -5.87 -7.99
C LYS A 11 -1.26 -5.71 -7.53
N LEU A 12 -2.16 -6.46 -8.18
CA LEU A 12 -3.57 -6.42 -7.84
C LEU A 12 -3.88 -7.25 -6.60
N HIS A 13 -4.86 -6.82 -5.83
CA HIS A 13 -5.44 -7.63 -4.77
C HIS A 13 -6.12 -8.87 -5.38
N ASN A 14 -6.10 -10.00 -4.65
CA ASN A 14 -6.68 -11.27 -5.12
C ASN A 14 -8.15 -11.15 -5.56
N PHE A 15 -8.93 -10.26 -4.94
CA PHE A 15 -10.32 -10.02 -5.33
C PHE A 15 -10.47 -9.55 -6.79
N SER A 16 -9.50 -8.80 -7.31
CA SER A 16 -9.51 -8.34 -8.70
C SER A 16 -9.36 -9.49 -9.71
N TRP A 17 -8.87 -10.64 -9.28
CA TRP A 17 -8.70 -11.83 -10.10
C TRP A 17 -9.88 -12.80 -9.98
N TYR A 18 -10.42 -12.99 -8.77
CA TYR A 18 -11.33 -14.09 -8.46
C TYR A 18 -12.79 -13.68 -8.23
N GLN A 19 -13.07 -12.39 -8.00
CA GLN A 19 -14.43 -11.91 -7.82
C GLN A 19 -14.98 -11.26 -9.09
N ASP A 20 -16.06 -11.78 -9.65
CA ASP A 20 -16.69 -11.32 -10.91
C ASP A 20 -16.89 -9.80 -10.96
N ARG A 21 -17.30 -9.20 -9.84
CA ARG A 21 -17.55 -7.75 -9.75
C ARG A 21 -16.29 -6.89 -9.94
N TYR A 22 -15.09 -7.46 -9.80
CA TYR A 22 -13.81 -6.77 -9.92
C TYR A 22 -12.96 -7.28 -11.08
N LYS A 23 -13.39 -8.35 -11.75
CA LYS A 23 -12.64 -8.99 -12.85
C LYS A 23 -12.27 -8.01 -13.97
N TYR A 24 -13.13 -7.01 -14.24
CA TYR A 24 -12.83 -5.96 -15.21
C TYR A 24 -11.54 -5.18 -14.89
N GLN A 25 -11.09 -5.15 -13.62
CA GLN A 25 -9.84 -4.47 -13.23
C GLN A 25 -8.64 -5.26 -13.72
N SER A 26 -8.63 -6.59 -13.52
CA SER A 26 -7.52 -7.43 -14.02
C SER A 26 -7.47 -7.43 -15.54
N GLU A 27 -8.60 -7.48 -16.23
CA GLU A 27 -8.67 -7.42 -17.69
C GLU A 27 -8.05 -6.12 -18.25
N LYS A 28 -8.41 -4.97 -17.65
CA LYS A 28 -7.80 -3.68 -18.02
C LYS A 28 -6.30 -3.60 -17.74
N MET A 29 -5.85 -4.18 -16.64
CA MET A 29 -4.42 -4.14 -16.28
C MET A 29 -3.59 -5.08 -17.16
N ILE A 30 -4.15 -6.21 -17.59
CA ILE A 30 -3.53 -7.09 -18.61
C ILE A 30 -3.36 -6.31 -19.91
N GLU A 31 -4.44 -5.71 -20.42
CA GLU A 31 -4.39 -4.92 -21.65
C GLU A 31 -3.35 -3.78 -21.55
N LEU A 32 -3.29 -3.12 -20.41
CA LEU A 32 -2.33 -2.03 -20.16
C LEU A 32 -0.89 -2.54 -20.18
N ALA A 33 -0.61 -3.67 -19.54
CA ALA A 33 0.73 -4.26 -19.48
C ALA A 33 1.17 -4.79 -20.85
N ASP A 34 0.28 -5.45 -21.59
CA ASP A 34 0.58 -5.98 -22.93
C ASP A 34 0.93 -4.87 -23.94
N ASN A 35 0.36 -3.69 -23.78
CA ASN A 35 0.59 -2.55 -24.65
C ASN A 35 1.74 -1.62 -24.21
N ASN A 36 2.39 -1.87 -23.06
CA ASN A 36 3.42 -0.98 -22.54
C ASN A 36 4.60 -1.77 -21.96
N LYS A 37 5.76 -1.64 -22.55
CA LYS A 37 6.98 -2.39 -22.18
C LYS A 37 7.53 -2.05 -20.78
N ASN A 38 7.21 -0.87 -20.27
CA ASN A 38 7.63 -0.39 -18.94
C ASN A 38 6.60 -0.70 -17.85
N ILE A 39 5.56 -1.49 -18.16
CA ILE A 39 4.55 -1.91 -17.17
C ILE A 39 4.65 -3.41 -16.98
N PHE A 40 4.87 -3.82 -15.73
CA PHE A 40 4.88 -5.21 -15.30
C PHE A 40 3.65 -5.49 -14.43
N LEU A 41 2.82 -6.44 -14.84
CA LEU A 41 1.70 -6.94 -14.05
C LEU A 41 2.10 -8.22 -13.31
N ALA A 42 2.13 -8.17 -11.99
CA ALA A 42 2.42 -9.33 -11.16
C ALA A 42 1.36 -10.43 -11.32
N SER A 43 1.80 -11.68 -11.40
CA SER A 43 0.92 -12.83 -11.57
C SER A 43 -0.09 -12.94 -10.41
N HIS A 44 -1.29 -13.44 -10.72
CA HIS A 44 -2.32 -13.73 -9.71
C HIS A 44 -1.90 -14.87 -8.74
N ASN A 45 -0.97 -15.72 -9.14
CA ASN A 45 -0.41 -16.79 -8.31
C ASN A 45 0.75 -16.33 -7.41
N ASP A 46 1.22 -15.11 -7.60
CA ASP A 46 2.27 -14.55 -6.76
C ASP A 46 1.68 -13.84 -5.55
N TYR A 47 1.67 -14.54 -4.42
CA TYR A 47 1.13 -14.02 -3.15
C TYR A 47 2.15 -13.21 -2.35
N ASN A 48 3.44 -13.32 -2.68
CA ASN A 48 4.48 -12.62 -1.95
C ASN A 48 4.74 -11.22 -2.53
N ILE A 49 4.46 -10.19 -1.76
CA ILE A 49 4.67 -8.79 -2.16
C ILE A 49 6.11 -8.31 -1.89
N ILE A 50 6.86 -8.97 -1.02
CA ILE A 50 8.17 -8.51 -0.56
C ILE A 50 9.19 -8.30 -1.69
N PRO A 51 9.30 -9.18 -2.71
CA PRO A 51 10.20 -8.93 -3.83
C PRO A 51 9.89 -7.63 -4.58
N TYR A 52 8.62 -7.27 -4.70
CA TYR A 52 8.20 -6.02 -5.34
C TYR A 52 8.54 -4.79 -4.51
N TYR A 53 8.40 -4.87 -3.18
CA TYR A 53 8.84 -3.80 -2.30
C TYR A 53 10.34 -3.53 -2.44
N SER A 54 11.15 -4.58 -2.52
CA SER A 54 12.61 -4.43 -2.56
C SER A 54 13.12 -3.66 -3.78
N ILE A 55 12.43 -3.74 -4.91
CA ILE A 55 12.79 -3.08 -6.18
C ILE A 55 12.07 -1.76 -6.41
N ALA A 56 11.02 -1.45 -5.64
CA ALA A 56 10.24 -0.24 -5.84
C ALA A 56 10.90 0.96 -5.15
N ASP A 57 11.10 2.05 -5.87
CA ASP A 57 11.60 3.31 -5.31
C ASP A 57 10.49 4.14 -4.66
N LEU A 58 9.23 3.91 -5.06
CA LEU A 58 8.05 4.58 -4.56
C LEU A 58 6.87 3.61 -4.56
N LEU A 59 6.02 3.68 -3.53
CA LEU A 59 4.76 2.93 -3.45
C LEU A 59 3.58 3.85 -3.71
N ILE A 60 2.68 3.42 -4.61
CA ILE A 60 1.34 4.01 -4.76
C ILE A 60 0.34 2.98 -4.27
N SER A 61 -0.46 3.33 -3.28
CA SER A 61 -1.47 2.43 -2.70
C SER A 61 -2.72 3.20 -2.30
N ASP A 62 -3.85 2.50 -2.21
CA ASP A 62 -4.97 2.96 -1.41
C ASP A 62 -4.66 2.76 0.10
N ILE A 63 -5.66 2.99 0.96
CA ILE A 63 -5.52 2.75 2.40
C ILE A 63 -5.44 1.24 2.64
N SER A 64 -4.22 0.74 2.80
CA SER A 64 -3.92 -0.68 2.90
C SER A 64 -2.79 -0.96 3.88
N SER A 65 -2.74 -2.19 4.43
CA SER A 65 -1.61 -2.66 5.24
C SER A 65 -0.27 -2.60 4.50
N THR A 66 -0.29 -2.64 3.16
CA THR A 66 0.91 -2.53 2.32
C THR A 66 1.70 -1.26 2.57
N MET A 67 1.02 -0.13 2.89
CA MET A 67 1.69 1.13 3.20
C MET A 67 2.53 1.02 4.48
N PHE A 68 1.97 0.38 5.52
CA PHE A 68 2.68 0.17 6.79
C PHE A 68 3.82 -0.84 6.65
N GLU A 69 3.65 -1.88 5.85
CA GLU A 69 4.71 -2.83 5.53
C GLU A 69 5.86 -2.17 4.76
N TYR A 70 5.54 -1.27 3.81
CA TYR A 70 6.52 -0.55 2.99
C TYR A 70 7.33 0.48 3.79
N LEU A 71 6.82 0.97 4.93
CA LEU A 71 7.55 1.85 5.85
C LEU A 71 8.91 1.28 6.25
N TYR A 72 9.07 -0.07 6.27
CA TYR A 72 10.34 -0.72 6.54
C TYR A 72 11.50 -0.17 5.67
N LEU A 73 11.21 0.23 4.44
CA LEU A 73 12.20 0.69 3.47
C LEU A 73 12.51 2.19 3.57
N ASN A 74 11.74 2.95 4.33
CA ASN A 74 11.83 4.41 4.42
C ASN A 74 11.81 5.12 3.05
N ARG A 75 11.11 4.56 2.07
CA ARG A 75 10.95 5.11 0.72
C ARG A 75 9.61 5.85 0.59
N PRO A 76 9.46 6.78 -0.38
CA PRO A 76 8.24 7.54 -0.58
C PRO A 76 7.00 6.68 -0.76
N ILE A 77 5.89 7.15 -0.18
CA ILE A 77 4.58 6.52 -0.28
C ILE A 77 3.58 7.57 -0.77
N ILE A 78 2.78 7.22 -1.77
CA ILE A 78 1.61 7.99 -2.19
C ILE A 78 0.36 7.23 -1.80
N MET A 79 -0.50 7.87 -1.01
CA MET A 79 -1.81 7.36 -0.66
C MET A 79 -2.85 7.92 -1.62
N ALA A 80 -3.45 7.06 -2.44
CA ALA A 80 -4.49 7.42 -3.39
C ALA A 80 -5.85 7.45 -2.69
N GLU A 81 -6.39 8.64 -2.47
CA GLU A 81 -7.74 8.88 -1.90
C GLU A 81 -8.79 9.17 -2.99
N CYS A 82 -8.54 8.74 -4.23
CA CYS A 82 -9.38 8.98 -5.40
C CYS A 82 -10.61 8.06 -5.41
N PHE A 83 -11.56 8.28 -4.50
CA PHE A 83 -12.75 7.45 -4.37
C PHE A 83 -13.94 8.01 -5.14
N GLU A 84 -14.38 7.33 -6.19
CA GLU A 84 -15.69 7.58 -6.78
C GLU A 84 -16.79 6.82 -6.02
N LEU A 85 -17.65 7.57 -5.33
CA LEU A 85 -18.84 6.99 -4.70
C LEU A 85 -19.86 6.60 -5.76
N ARG A 86 -20.26 5.32 -5.80
CA ARG A 86 -21.41 4.87 -6.60
C ARG A 86 -22.66 5.66 -6.21
N LEU A 87 -23.57 5.90 -7.18
CA LEU A 87 -24.82 6.68 -6.97
C LEU A 87 -25.57 6.32 -5.68
N LYS A 88 -25.71 5.02 -5.37
CA LYS A 88 -26.32 4.55 -4.12
C LYS A 88 -25.58 5.00 -2.84
N HIS A 89 -24.28 5.17 -2.92
CA HIS A 89 -23.47 5.65 -1.80
C HIS A 89 -23.46 7.17 -1.70
N LYS A 90 -23.67 7.89 -2.82
CA LYS A 90 -23.89 9.34 -2.81
C LYS A 90 -25.18 9.70 -2.07
N ILE A 91 -26.25 8.91 -2.25
CA ILE A 91 -27.55 9.11 -1.59
C ILE A 91 -27.47 8.73 -0.09
N LEU A 92 -26.70 7.70 0.28
CA LEU A 92 -26.57 7.21 1.66
C LEU A 92 -25.18 7.50 2.23
N LYS A 93 -24.61 8.66 1.92
CA LYS A 93 -23.24 9.07 2.27
C LYS A 93 -22.90 8.83 3.74
N GLN A 94 -23.80 9.18 4.67
CA GLN A 94 -23.55 9.00 6.11
C GLN A 94 -23.45 7.51 6.52
N ARG A 95 -24.22 6.62 5.91
CA ARG A 95 -24.14 5.16 6.16
C ARG A 95 -22.86 4.56 5.58
N PHE A 96 -22.40 5.09 4.44
CA PHE A 96 -21.15 4.67 3.82
C PHE A 96 -19.95 5.12 4.66
N ILE A 97 -19.92 6.38 5.09
CA ILE A 97 -18.88 6.95 5.95
C ILE A 97 -18.76 6.17 7.27
N LYS A 98 -19.89 5.79 7.90
CA LYS A 98 -19.88 4.96 9.12
C LYS A 98 -19.32 3.55 8.92
N ARG A 99 -19.25 3.04 7.69
CA ARG A 99 -18.69 1.72 7.34
C ARG A 99 -17.23 1.80 6.90
N MET A 100 -16.77 2.98 6.50
CA MET A 100 -15.36 3.22 6.26
C MET A 100 -14.69 3.40 7.63
N ASP A 101 -13.65 2.64 7.86
CA ASP A 101 -12.80 2.81 9.04
C ASP A 101 -11.93 4.07 8.86
N LEU A 102 -12.57 5.23 8.99
CA LEU A 102 -11.89 6.53 8.84
C LEU A 102 -10.79 6.71 9.89
N LYS A 103 -10.85 5.97 11.00
CA LYS A 103 -9.78 5.99 12.02
C LYS A 103 -8.45 5.48 11.47
N ARG A 104 -8.49 4.59 10.47
CA ARG A 104 -7.26 4.16 9.76
C ARG A 104 -6.63 5.25 8.93
N MET A 105 -7.38 6.30 8.59
CA MET A 105 -6.87 7.45 7.83
C MET A 105 -6.32 8.54 8.75
N GLU A 106 -6.75 8.56 10.02
CA GLU A 106 -6.26 9.47 11.03
C GLU A 106 -4.81 9.09 11.36
N GLY A 107 -3.89 10.06 11.32
CA GLY A 107 -2.47 9.84 11.65
C GLY A 107 -1.60 9.31 10.50
N ILE A 108 -2.12 9.17 9.27
CA ILE A 108 -1.27 8.93 8.10
C ILE A 108 -0.73 10.28 7.61
N ASP A 109 0.38 10.70 8.18
CA ASP A 109 1.16 11.89 7.81
C ASP A 109 2.47 11.53 7.08
N PHE A 110 2.83 10.26 7.06
CA PHE A 110 4.02 9.71 6.45
C PHE A 110 3.90 9.44 4.94
N ALA A 111 2.74 9.68 4.34
CA ALA A 111 2.45 9.48 2.93
C ALA A 111 1.95 10.76 2.28
N MET A 112 2.41 11.03 1.07
CA MET A 112 1.84 12.06 0.20
C MET A 112 0.42 11.64 -0.19
N LYS A 113 -0.56 12.57 -0.16
CA LYS A 113 -1.97 12.27 -0.45
C LYS A 113 -2.37 12.80 -1.80
N VAL A 114 -3.05 11.99 -2.60
CA VAL A 114 -3.63 12.40 -3.87
C VAL A 114 -5.14 12.15 -3.86
N ASN A 115 -5.90 13.22 -4.06
CA ASN A 115 -7.37 13.19 -4.09
C ASN A 115 -7.92 13.26 -5.51
N ASP A 116 -7.17 13.88 -6.44
CA ASP A 116 -7.51 13.95 -7.85
C ASP A 116 -6.56 13.04 -8.65
N PRO A 117 -7.10 12.07 -9.44
CA PRO A 117 -6.27 11.23 -10.30
C PRO A 117 -5.37 11.99 -11.26
N GLU A 118 -5.73 13.23 -11.65
CA GLU A 118 -4.94 14.06 -12.55
C GLU A 118 -3.61 14.48 -11.91
N ASP A 119 -3.55 14.62 -10.59
CA ASP A 119 -2.36 15.00 -9.84
C ASP A 119 -1.39 13.83 -9.59
N LEU A 120 -1.84 12.58 -9.81
CA LEU A 120 -1.05 11.39 -9.47
C LEU A 120 0.30 11.35 -10.18
N ILE A 121 0.34 11.75 -11.45
CA ILE A 121 1.58 11.70 -12.25
C ILE A 121 2.59 12.71 -11.74
N SER A 122 2.18 13.95 -11.49
CA SER A 122 3.06 15.01 -10.97
C SER A 122 3.59 14.66 -9.60
N LEU A 123 2.73 14.11 -8.71
CA LEU A 123 3.12 13.69 -7.38
C LEU A 123 4.07 12.48 -7.40
N THR A 124 3.90 11.56 -8.38
CA THR A 124 4.82 10.44 -8.57
C THR A 124 6.23 10.92 -8.95
N TYR A 125 6.34 11.85 -9.89
CA TYR A 125 7.64 12.43 -10.24
C TYR A 125 8.26 13.18 -9.08
N HIS A 126 7.47 13.99 -8.38
CA HIS A 126 7.94 14.69 -7.19
C HIS A 126 8.52 13.73 -6.14
N GLY A 127 7.79 12.66 -5.81
CA GLY A 127 8.26 11.67 -4.84
C GLY A 127 9.50 10.88 -5.27
N LEU A 128 9.71 10.68 -6.59
CA LEU A 128 10.92 10.05 -7.12
C LEU A 128 12.12 11.00 -7.13
N GLU A 129 11.90 12.31 -7.36
CA GLU A 129 12.94 13.34 -7.41
C GLU A 129 13.31 13.84 -6.00
N HIS A 130 12.38 13.77 -5.04
CA HIS A 130 12.53 14.24 -3.66
C HIS A 130 12.19 13.13 -2.65
N PRO A 131 12.94 12.00 -2.65
CA PRO A 131 12.66 10.87 -1.76
C PRO A 131 12.82 11.19 -0.27
N GLU A 132 13.49 12.29 0.07
CA GLU A 132 13.65 12.79 1.43
C GLU A 132 12.39 13.45 2.00
N ASP A 133 11.44 13.87 1.16
CA ASP A 133 10.20 14.47 1.63
C ASP A 133 9.43 13.49 2.53
N LEU A 134 8.95 13.99 3.67
CA LEU A 134 8.30 13.21 4.72
C LEU A 134 9.16 12.07 5.32
N GLU A 135 10.49 12.14 5.21
CA GLU A 135 11.37 11.12 5.80
C GLU A 135 11.23 11.06 7.33
N SER A 136 11.16 12.20 7.99
CA SER A 136 10.98 12.27 9.45
C SER A 136 9.66 11.64 9.91
N GLU A 137 8.60 11.86 9.16
CA GLU A 137 7.28 11.30 9.39
C GLU A 137 7.29 9.78 9.17
N ARG A 138 7.93 9.30 8.11
CA ARG A 138 8.11 7.86 7.86
C ARG A 138 8.91 7.18 8.97
N LEU A 139 10.01 7.78 9.41
CA LEU A 139 10.83 7.24 10.52
C LEU A 139 10.07 7.25 11.85
N SER A 140 9.21 8.25 12.09
CA SER A 140 8.33 8.28 13.26
C SER A 140 7.31 7.16 13.20
N ALA A 141 6.64 7.00 12.06
CA ALA A 141 5.67 5.94 11.82
C ALA A 141 6.30 4.53 11.90
N GLN A 142 7.54 4.34 11.43
CA GLN A 142 8.26 3.08 11.65
C GLN A 142 8.36 2.71 13.13
N LYS A 143 8.73 3.67 13.98
CA LYS A 143 8.87 3.42 15.44
C LYS A 143 7.54 3.09 16.08
N GLU A 144 6.46 3.73 15.61
CA GLU A 144 5.12 3.55 16.16
C GLU A 144 4.51 2.20 15.71
N TYR A 145 4.53 1.92 14.41
CA TYR A 145 3.79 0.80 13.84
C TYR A 145 4.60 -0.50 13.69
N LEU A 146 5.92 -0.42 13.50
CA LEU A 146 6.75 -1.60 13.26
C LEU A 146 7.55 -2.06 14.48
N PHE A 147 7.52 -1.31 15.58
CA PHE A 147 8.20 -1.55 16.85
C PHE A 147 9.72 -1.70 16.72
N LYS A 148 10.22 -2.78 16.08
CA LYS A 148 11.63 -3.04 15.80
C LYS A 148 11.80 -3.60 14.40
N VAL A 149 12.62 -2.96 13.60
CA VAL A 149 12.88 -3.28 12.19
C VAL A 149 14.16 -4.15 12.07
N ASP A 150 14.24 -5.23 12.85
CA ASP A 150 15.44 -6.08 13.01
C ASP A 150 15.27 -7.51 12.49
N GLY A 151 14.13 -7.83 11.86
CA GLY A 151 13.82 -9.17 11.35
C GLY A 151 13.54 -10.23 12.41
N LYS A 152 13.51 -9.89 13.72
CA LYS A 152 13.39 -10.83 14.84
C LYS A 152 11.98 -10.90 15.46
N ALA A 153 10.95 -10.45 14.75
CA ALA A 153 9.58 -10.44 15.28
C ALA A 153 9.10 -11.84 15.69
N SER A 154 9.32 -12.85 14.84
CA SER A 154 8.92 -14.24 15.11
C SER A 154 9.62 -14.81 16.34
N SER A 155 10.93 -14.58 16.51
CA SER A 155 11.66 -15.02 17.70
C SER A 155 11.07 -14.40 18.96
N ARG A 156 10.80 -13.08 18.95
CA ARG A 156 10.19 -12.42 20.11
C ARG A 156 8.81 -12.97 20.48
N ILE A 157 8.02 -13.38 19.48
CA ILE A 157 6.72 -14.02 19.74
C ILE A 157 6.91 -15.37 20.39
N VAL A 158 7.83 -16.21 19.89
CA VAL A 158 8.15 -17.53 20.47
C VAL A 158 8.63 -17.36 21.91
N ASP A 159 9.61 -16.49 22.17
CA ASP A 159 10.14 -16.22 23.50
C ASP A 159 9.05 -15.76 24.48
N ALA A 160 8.12 -14.92 24.02
CA ALA A 160 7.01 -14.45 24.85
C ALA A 160 6.00 -15.58 25.19
N ILE A 161 5.74 -16.50 24.25
CA ILE A 161 4.87 -17.67 24.47
C ILE A 161 5.54 -18.63 25.46
N GLU A 162 6.80 -18.97 25.26
CA GLU A 162 7.56 -19.87 26.13
C GLU A 162 7.65 -19.35 27.57
N SER A 163 7.92 -18.05 27.73
CA SER A 163 7.94 -17.40 29.04
C SER A 163 6.61 -17.50 29.77
N LYS A 164 5.49 -17.33 29.05
CA LYS A 164 4.15 -17.46 29.65
C LYS A 164 3.81 -18.91 30.03
N LEU A 165 4.19 -19.87 29.20
CA LEU A 165 3.95 -21.28 29.48
C LEU A 165 4.77 -21.76 30.69
N SER A 166 6.02 -21.33 30.81
CA SER A 166 6.90 -21.63 31.96
C SER A 166 6.42 -21.00 33.27
N GLY A 167 5.88 -19.76 33.18
CA GLY A 167 5.32 -19.05 34.35
C GLY A 167 3.94 -19.56 34.81
N ALA A 168 3.24 -20.34 33.99
CA ALA A 168 1.94 -20.94 34.34
C ALA A 168 2.09 -22.33 35.04
N GLN A 169 3.31 -22.83 35.18
CA GLN A 169 3.61 -24.11 35.86
C GLN A 169 4.06 -23.94 37.32
N ASN A 170 4.08 -22.72 37.83
CA ASN A 170 4.33 -22.39 39.24
C ASN A 170 3.06 -21.77 39.85
#